data_a7b33cae86f2261cec11f0dc9153b3b3
#
_entry.id   a7b33cae86f2261cec11f0dc9153b3b3
#
_cell.length_a   1.000
_cell.length_b   1.000
_cell.length_c   1.000
_cell.angle_alpha   90.00
_cell.angle_beta   90.00
_cell.angle_gamma   90.00
#
_symmetry.space_group_name_H-M   'P 1'
#
loop_
_entity.id
_entity.type
_entity.pdbx_description
1 polymer ?
#
loop_
_entity_poly.entity_id
_entity_poly.type
_entity_poly.pdbx_seq_one_letter_code
_entity_poly.pdbx_strand_id
1 'polypeptide(L)'
;MAYDLHIERTGDNPDSDPTPIPLADWSAAVAATEGVRLFAAQAHTITNPKTGELISIPTREGDAEVFFPDSGQWHSVFRWRGDSAVFARRFDPGDASHPVWAAAVALASRLGAVIRGDEGEIYDLHTGEILDA
;
A
#
# COMPACT_ATOMS: atom_id res chain seq x y z
N MET A 1 -0.22 -16.13 11.31
CA MET A 1 0.80 -15.55 10.43
C MET A 1 0.16 -14.59 9.45
N ALA A 2 0.72 -13.42 9.32
CA ALA A 2 0.23 -12.46 8.35
C ALA A 2 0.80 -12.79 6.97
N TYR A 3 -0.07 -12.87 5.98
CA TYR A 3 0.33 -13.02 4.59
C TYR A 3 0.31 -11.64 3.95
N ASP A 4 1.42 -11.22 3.36
CA ASP A 4 1.53 -9.90 2.78
C ASP A 4 1.37 -9.93 1.26
N LEU A 5 0.75 -8.87 0.73
CA LEU A 5 0.66 -8.62 -0.69
C LEU A 5 1.48 -7.39 -1.04
N HIS A 6 2.00 -7.34 -2.25
CA HIS A 6 2.89 -6.30 -2.72
C HIS A 6 2.36 -5.68 -4.00
N ILE A 7 2.33 -4.35 -4.05
CA ILE A 7 2.10 -3.63 -5.31
C ILE A 7 3.47 -3.35 -5.90
N GLU A 8 3.77 -4.02 -7.01
CA GLU A 8 5.08 -3.96 -7.65
C GLU A 8 4.94 -3.68 -9.13
N ARG A 9 5.88 -2.92 -9.67
CA ARG A 9 5.95 -2.70 -11.11
C ARG A 9 6.86 -3.77 -11.72
N THR A 10 6.36 -4.49 -12.71
CA THR A 10 7.15 -5.46 -13.45
C THR A 10 7.57 -4.85 -14.79
N GLY A 11 8.65 -5.37 -15.37
CA GLY A 11 9.00 -5.05 -16.74
C GLY A 11 8.05 -5.75 -17.74
N ASP A 12 8.50 -5.90 -18.97
CA ASP A 12 7.69 -6.53 -20.04
C ASP A 12 7.39 -8.00 -19.74
N ASN A 13 8.16 -8.63 -18.87
CA ASN A 13 7.99 -10.02 -18.48
C ASN A 13 7.73 -10.11 -16.98
N PRO A 14 6.56 -10.69 -16.54
CA PRO A 14 6.27 -10.83 -15.11
C PRO A 14 7.29 -11.68 -14.33
N ASP A 15 8.06 -12.52 -15.03
CA ASP A 15 9.11 -13.33 -14.41
C ASP A 15 10.41 -12.54 -14.22
N SER A 16 10.51 -11.33 -14.76
CA SER A 16 11.69 -10.49 -14.57
C SER A 16 11.67 -9.81 -13.20
N ASP A 17 12.83 -9.33 -12.77
CA ASP A 17 12.94 -8.61 -11.51
C ASP A 17 12.01 -7.38 -11.49
N PRO A 18 11.38 -7.08 -10.35
CA PRO A 18 10.53 -5.88 -10.26
C PRO A 18 11.33 -4.62 -10.54
N THR A 19 10.71 -3.69 -11.28
CA THR A 19 11.28 -2.37 -11.47
C THR A 19 10.81 -1.44 -10.33
N PRO A 20 11.67 -0.56 -9.84
CA PRO A 20 11.28 0.36 -8.77
C PRO A 20 10.12 1.28 -9.20
N ILE A 21 9.19 1.50 -8.29
CA ILE A 21 8.16 2.53 -8.44
C ILE A 21 8.71 3.79 -7.78
N PRO A 22 8.90 4.90 -8.53
CA PRO A 22 9.33 6.14 -7.89
C PRO A 22 8.31 6.65 -6.88
N LEU A 23 8.79 7.23 -5.78
CA LEU A 23 7.91 7.79 -4.76
C LEU A 23 6.94 8.83 -5.35
N ALA A 24 7.40 9.62 -6.32
CA ALA A 24 6.55 10.60 -6.99
C ALA A 24 5.36 9.95 -7.70
N ASP A 25 5.58 8.82 -8.36
CA ASP A 25 4.51 8.07 -9.03
C ASP A 25 3.54 7.49 -8.01
N TRP A 26 4.05 6.91 -6.93
CA TRP A 26 3.23 6.39 -5.84
C TRP A 26 2.36 7.49 -5.21
N SER A 27 2.98 8.61 -4.87
CA SER A 27 2.27 9.74 -4.26
C SER A 27 1.18 10.29 -5.17
N ALA A 28 1.45 10.38 -6.48
CA ALA A 28 0.46 10.84 -7.46
C ALA A 28 -0.72 9.86 -7.56
N ALA A 29 -0.44 8.55 -7.57
CA ALA A 29 -1.48 7.53 -7.61
C ALA A 29 -2.36 7.58 -6.37
N VAL A 30 -1.76 7.74 -5.19
CA VAL A 30 -2.51 7.87 -3.93
C VAL A 30 -3.39 9.12 -3.96
N ALA A 31 -2.85 10.25 -4.39
CA ALA A 31 -3.61 11.50 -4.47
C ALA A 31 -4.79 11.42 -5.44
N ALA A 32 -4.65 10.61 -6.50
CA ALA A 32 -5.69 10.44 -7.52
C ALA A 32 -6.74 9.38 -7.14
N THR A 33 -6.51 8.61 -6.08
CA THR A 33 -7.41 7.53 -5.68
C THR A 33 -8.27 7.96 -4.50
N GLU A 34 -9.58 7.99 -4.73
CA GLU A 34 -10.54 8.31 -3.67
C GLU A 34 -10.50 7.24 -2.58
N GLY A 35 -10.56 7.66 -1.31
CA GLY A 35 -10.52 6.73 -0.19
C GLY A 35 -9.13 6.27 0.20
N VAL A 36 -8.09 6.83 -0.41
CA VAL A 36 -6.68 6.58 -0.07
C VAL A 36 -5.98 7.91 0.12
N ARG A 37 -5.14 8.00 1.13
CA ARG A 37 -4.34 9.20 1.36
C ARG A 37 -2.99 8.84 1.95
N LEU A 38 -1.98 9.65 1.68
CA LEU A 38 -0.69 9.49 2.34
C LEU A 38 -0.83 9.78 3.83
N PHE A 39 -0.15 8.99 4.62
CA PHE A 39 -0.03 9.26 6.05
C PHE A 39 0.64 10.63 6.20
N ALA A 40 0.04 11.51 7.01
CA ALA A 40 0.56 12.86 7.16
C ALA A 40 1.97 12.80 7.73
N ALA A 41 2.93 13.29 6.94
CA ALA A 41 4.36 13.29 7.28
C ALA A 41 4.68 14.39 8.29
N GLN A 42 3.95 14.45 9.40
CA GLN A 42 4.29 15.37 10.48
C GLN A 42 5.06 14.58 11.53
N ALA A 43 6.27 15.04 11.79
CA ALA A 43 7.05 14.51 12.90
C ALA A 43 6.24 14.71 14.18
N HIS A 44 5.83 13.63 14.81
CA HIS A 44 5.20 13.70 16.11
C HIS A 44 6.29 14.01 17.14
N THR A 45 6.14 15.14 17.81
CA THR A 45 7.05 15.50 18.88
C THR A 45 6.44 15.05 20.20
N ILE A 46 7.12 14.13 20.87
CA ILE A 46 6.72 13.66 22.20
C ILE A 46 7.67 14.25 23.22
N THR A 47 7.12 14.81 24.29
CA THR A 47 7.93 15.32 25.41
C THR A 47 8.21 14.18 26.39
N ASN A 48 9.48 13.92 26.64
CA ASN A 48 9.88 12.95 27.67
C ASN A 48 9.48 13.52 29.04
N PRO A 49 8.57 12.87 29.80
CA PRO A 49 8.09 13.42 31.07
C PRO A 49 9.16 13.47 32.18
N LYS A 50 10.26 12.73 32.03
CA LYS A 50 11.33 12.69 33.02
C LYS A 50 12.39 13.76 32.81
N THR A 51 12.66 14.13 31.57
CA THR A 51 13.74 15.06 31.23
C THR A 51 13.27 16.33 30.55
N GLY A 52 12.01 16.40 30.14
CA GLY A 52 11.50 17.50 29.33
C GLY A 52 12.05 17.56 27.93
N GLU A 53 12.80 16.53 27.52
CA GLU A 53 13.41 16.48 26.20
C GLU A 53 12.35 16.20 25.12
N LEU A 54 12.48 16.90 24.00
CA LEU A 54 11.59 16.70 22.84
C LEU A 54 12.14 15.57 21.97
N ILE A 55 11.34 14.53 21.80
CA ILE A 55 11.69 13.40 20.96
C ILE A 55 10.89 13.49 19.66
N SER A 56 11.58 13.60 18.53
CA SER A 56 10.98 13.60 17.22
C SER A 56 10.88 12.16 16.72
N ILE A 57 9.66 11.66 16.50
CA ILE A 57 9.45 10.36 15.88
C ILE A 57 9.24 10.58 14.38
N PRO A 58 10.17 10.15 13.52
CA PRO A 58 9.98 10.31 12.08
C PRO A 58 8.82 9.43 11.61
N THR A 59 7.87 10.01 10.89
CA THR A 59 6.86 9.26 10.16
C THR A 59 7.49 8.65 8.92
N ARG A 60 7.06 7.44 8.54
CA ARG A 60 7.56 6.80 7.32
C ARG A 60 7.00 7.52 6.11
N GLU A 61 7.87 8.05 5.29
CA GLU A 61 7.49 8.70 4.05
C GLU A 61 6.88 7.67 3.09
N GLY A 62 5.72 7.99 2.52
CA GLY A 62 5.06 7.14 1.53
C GLY A 62 4.02 6.19 2.06
N ASP A 63 3.95 5.97 3.38
CA ASP A 63 2.89 5.14 3.96
C ASP A 63 1.52 5.75 3.66
N ALA A 64 0.51 4.90 3.40
CA ALA A 64 -0.82 5.37 3.01
C ALA A 64 -1.91 4.73 3.85
N GLU A 65 -2.97 5.51 4.05
CA GLU A 65 -4.17 5.10 4.77
C GLU A 65 -5.33 4.87 3.82
N VAL A 66 -6.22 3.96 4.21
CA VAL A 66 -7.46 3.68 3.47
C VAL A 66 -8.64 4.02 4.37
N PHE A 67 -9.66 4.66 3.79
CA PHE A 67 -10.90 4.97 4.48
C PHE A 67 -11.81 3.74 4.52
N PHE A 68 -12.28 3.41 5.72
CA PHE A 68 -13.22 2.30 5.95
C PHE A 68 -14.62 2.88 6.20
N PRO A 69 -15.53 2.82 5.21
CA PRO A 69 -16.88 3.43 5.36
C PRO A 69 -17.67 2.85 6.52
N ASP A 70 -17.50 1.57 6.82
CA ASP A 70 -18.27 0.90 7.89
C ASP A 70 -17.96 1.48 9.26
N SER A 71 -16.73 1.89 9.51
CA SER A 71 -16.32 2.49 10.77
C SER A 71 -16.23 4.01 10.72
N GLY A 72 -16.22 4.58 9.51
CA GLY A 72 -15.99 6.00 9.29
C GLY A 72 -14.58 6.46 9.65
N GLN A 73 -13.62 5.54 9.65
CA GLN A 73 -12.25 5.82 10.09
C GLN A 73 -11.22 5.48 9.01
N TRP A 74 -10.09 6.17 9.09
CA TRP A 74 -8.93 5.88 8.26
C TRP A 74 -8.01 4.90 9.01
N HIS A 75 -7.54 3.89 8.28
CA HIS A 75 -6.60 2.91 8.83
C HIS A 75 -5.33 2.88 8.01
N SER A 76 -4.19 2.77 8.67
CA SER A 76 -2.90 2.58 8.01
C SER A 76 -2.88 1.20 7.36
N VAL A 77 -2.69 1.15 6.04
CA VAL A 77 -2.78 -0.09 5.26
C VAL A 77 -1.51 -0.34 4.47
N PHE A 78 -1.08 0.65 3.67
CA PHE A 78 0.07 0.47 2.78
C PHE A 78 1.35 0.97 3.45
N ARG A 79 2.35 0.11 3.48
CA ARG A 79 3.69 0.48 3.92
C ARG A 79 4.57 0.67 2.68
N TRP A 80 5.18 1.83 2.59
CA TRP A 80 6.07 2.14 1.46
C TRP A 80 7.48 1.66 1.76
N ARG A 81 8.05 0.89 0.82
CA ARG A 81 9.39 0.32 0.97
C ARG A 81 10.46 1.01 0.12
N GLY A 82 10.13 2.14 -0.47
CA GLY A 82 11.05 2.90 -1.30
C GLY A 82 10.93 2.56 -2.78
N ASP A 83 10.44 1.39 -3.14
CA ASP A 83 10.27 0.94 -4.52
C ASP A 83 8.97 0.19 -4.76
N SER A 84 8.26 -0.16 -3.71
CA SER A 84 7.00 -0.92 -3.77
C SER A 84 6.18 -0.66 -2.52
N ALA A 85 4.90 -1.04 -2.55
CA ALA A 85 4.02 -0.94 -1.40
C ALA A 85 3.63 -2.33 -0.91
N VAL A 86 3.52 -2.48 0.41
CA VAL A 86 3.19 -3.76 1.05
C VAL A 86 1.97 -3.58 1.93
N PHE A 87 1.04 -4.55 1.90
CA PHE A 87 -0.15 -4.52 2.73
C PHE A 87 -0.55 -5.95 3.13
N ALA A 88 -1.16 -6.06 4.32
CA ALA A 88 -1.56 -7.37 4.84
C ALA A 88 -2.82 -7.89 4.13
N ARG A 89 -2.83 -9.18 3.79
CA ARG A 89 -4.00 -9.85 3.24
C ARG A 89 -4.92 -10.28 4.37
N ARG A 90 -5.89 -9.43 4.70
CA ARG A 90 -6.91 -9.69 5.72
C ARG A 90 -8.32 -9.70 5.11
N PHE A 91 -8.42 -10.09 3.85
CA PHE A 91 -9.64 -10.06 3.05
C PHE A 91 -9.51 -11.09 1.95
N ASP A 92 -10.61 -11.37 1.26
CA ASP A 92 -10.56 -12.24 0.08
C ASP A 92 -10.18 -11.43 -1.16
N PRO A 93 -9.10 -11.79 -1.87
CA PRO A 93 -8.79 -11.13 -3.14
C PRO A 93 -9.96 -11.26 -4.10
N GLY A 94 -10.28 -10.16 -4.79
CA GLY A 94 -11.42 -10.11 -5.68
C GLY A 94 -12.71 -9.61 -5.03
N ASP A 95 -12.72 -9.42 -3.71
CA ASP A 95 -13.86 -8.83 -3.01
C ASP A 95 -13.86 -7.31 -3.24
N ALA A 96 -14.53 -6.87 -4.29
CA ALA A 96 -14.61 -5.46 -4.66
C ALA A 96 -15.33 -4.59 -3.62
N SER A 97 -16.05 -5.22 -2.69
CA SER A 97 -16.70 -4.49 -1.60
C SER A 97 -15.74 -4.17 -0.47
N HIS A 98 -14.58 -4.85 -0.39
CA HIS A 98 -13.61 -4.59 0.66
C HIS A 98 -12.76 -3.37 0.29
N PRO A 99 -12.69 -2.35 1.16
CA PRO A 99 -12.00 -1.11 0.83
C PRO A 99 -10.52 -1.28 0.53
N VAL A 100 -9.84 -2.22 1.19
CA VAL A 100 -8.41 -2.45 0.95
C VAL A 100 -8.16 -3.04 -0.42
N TRP A 101 -8.94 -4.05 -0.83
CA TRP A 101 -8.79 -4.63 -2.16
C TRP A 101 -9.12 -3.61 -3.25
N ALA A 102 -10.21 -2.87 -3.09
CA ALA A 102 -10.59 -1.84 -4.06
C ALA A 102 -9.49 -0.78 -4.22
N ALA A 103 -8.91 -0.34 -3.09
CA ALA A 103 -7.82 0.64 -3.10
C ALA A 103 -6.57 0.06 -3.79
N ALA A 104 -6.20 -1.18 -3.47
CA ALA A 104 -5.02 -1.83 -4.05
C ALA A 104 -5.14 -1.98 -5.57
N VAL A 105 -6.32 -2.39 -6.05
CA VAL A 105 -6.60 -2.53 -7.48
C VAL A 105 -6.50 -1.17 -8.19
N ALA A 106 -7.08 -0.13 -7.60
CA ALA A 106 -7.04 1.22 -8.18
C ALA A 106 -5.60 1.74 -8.27
N LEU A 107 -4.82 1.57 -7.20
CA LEU A 107 -3.43 2.00 -7.17
C LEU A 107 -2.58 1.23 -8.18
N ALA A 108 -2.70 -0.11 -8.21
CA ALA A 108 -1.96 -0.94 -9.15
C ALA A 108 -2.29 -0.58 -10.60
N SER A 109 -3.57 -0.36 -10.90
CA SER A 109 -4.01 0.03 -12.25
C SER A 109 -3.42 1.37 -12.68
N ARG A 110 -3.41 2.35 -11.77
CA ARG A 110 -2.86 3.69 -12.05
C ARG A 110 -1.35 3.66 -12.26
N LEU A 111 -0.67 2.76 -11.56
CA LEU A 111 0.79 2.64 -11.61
C LEU A 111 1.30 1.73 -12.73
N GLY A 112 0.39 1.03 -13.41
CA GLY A 112 0.80 -0.02 -14.33
C GLY A 112 1.53 -1.15 -13.61
N ALA A 113 1.10 -1.44 -12.39
CA ALA A 113 1.73 -2.41 -11.51
C ALA A 113 0.87 -3.66 -11.35
N VAL A 114 1.43 -4.67 -10.70
CA VAL A 114 0.74 -5.91 -10.35
C VAL A 114 0.61 -6.02 -8.85
N ILE A 115 -0.30 -6.89 -8.39
CA ILE A 115 -0.38 -7.30 -6.98
C ILE A 115 0.21 -8.70 -6.89
N ARG A 116 1.30 -8.82 -6.14
CA ARG A 116 2.05 -10.07 -5.98
C ARG A 116 2.01 -10.50 -4.51
N GLY A 117 1.79 -11.79 -4.28
CA GLY A 117 1.84 -12.34 -2.93
C GLY A 117 3.24 -12.73 -2.49
N ASP A 118 3.37 -13.13 -1.21
CA ASP A 118 4.64 -13.54 -0.62
C ASP A 118 5.27 -14.75 -1.30
N GLU A 119 4.45 -15.59 -1.94
CA GLU A 119 4.93 -16.75 -2.67
C GLU A 119 5.25 -16.45 -4.14
N GLY A 120 5.14 -15.20 -4.55
CA GLY A 120 5.44 -14.77 -5.92
C GLY A 120 4.28 -14.88 -6.89
N GLU A 121 3.09 -15.32 -6.45
CA GLU A 121 1.91 -15.40 -7.29
C GLU A 121 1.39 -14.00 -7.61
N ILE A 122 0.83 -13.85 -8.80
CA ILE A 122 0.26 -12.59 -9.29
C ILE A 122 -1.26 -12.73 -9.31
N TYR A 123 -1.96 -11.72 -8.80
CA TYR A 123 -3.41 -11.70 -8.74
C TYR A 123 -4.00 -10.91 -9.91
N ASP A 124 -5.08 -11.44 -10.49
CA ASP A 124 -5.86 -10.72 -11.47
C ASP A 124 -6.57 -9.54 -10.80
N LEU A 125 -6.40 -8.35 -11.33
CA LEU A 125 -6.97 -7.14 -10.73
C LEU A 125 -8.50 -7.08 -10.85
N HIS A 126 -9.08 -7.83 -11.78
CA HIS A 126 -10.55 -7.85 -11.98
C HIS A 126 -11.23 -8.94 -11.14
N THR A 127 -10.62 -10.12 -11.05
CA THR A 127 -11.25 -11.28 -10.41
C THR A 127 -10.65 -11.63 -9.05
N GLY A 128 -9.41 -11.21 -8.78
CA GLY A 128 -8.68 -11.59 -7.58
C GLY A 128 -8.12 -13.01 -7.63
N GLU A 129 -8.29 -13.70 -8.75
CA GLU A 129 -7.75 -15.03 -8.92
C GLU A 129 -6.25 -14.99 -9.19
N ILE A 130 -5.56 -16.05 -8.81
CA ILE A 130 -4.13 -16.18 -9.09
C ILE A 130 -3.96 -16.47 -10.57
N LEU A 131 -3.14 -15.64 -11.23
CA LEU A 131 -2.80 -15.85 -12.62
C LEU A 131 -1.75 -16.95 -12.73
N ASP A 132 -1.98 -17.87 -13.64
CA ASP A 132 -0.97 -18.90 -13.94
C ASP A 132 0.20 -18.24 -14.67
N ALA A 133 1.39 -18.61 -14.20
CA ALA A 133 2.62 -18.10 -14.78
C ALA A 133 2.85 -18.64 -16.18
#